data_92dac74dd6af7446f6576ca4f68b1e7a
#
_entry.id   92dac74dd6af7446f6576ca4f68b1e7a
#
_cell.length_a   1.000
_cell.length_b   1.000
_cell.length_c   1.000
_cell.angle_alpha   90.00
_cell.angle_beta   90.00
_cell.angle_gamma   90.00
#
_symmetry.space_group_name_H-M   'P 1'
#
loop_
_entity.id
_entity.type
_entity.pdbx_description
1 polymer ?
#
loop_
_entity_poly.entity_id
_entity_poly.type
_entity_poly.pdbx_seq_one_letter_code
_entity_poly.pdbx_strand_id
1 'polypeptide(L)'
;MRSSILNNLIASTHLKKLKLIILCILVFLFSNIFFAISAEIIPVYDRGKFGNWKDFDNDCQNTRHELLQTLSLDEFTLTDNTCRVLTGLWLDPYTNMYFSASSELDIDHIVPLKYAWTRGAYNWPKSKRVKFSNDESNLFAVKKSVNRQKSAMGPAMWLPPNDSFKCKYIKLFQEIVAKYDLRQADDELSYIKINMDKFCLN
;
A
#
# COMPACT_ATOMS: atom_id res chain seq x y z
N MET A 1 -23.53 -75.26 -2.64
CA MET A 1 -22.21 -74.84 -3.20
C MET A 1 -22.31 -73.58 -4.07
N ARG A 2 -23.26 -73.30 -4.95
CA ARG A 2 -23.35 -72.08 -5.76
C ARG A 2 -23.65 -70.82 -5.00
N SER A 3 -24.40 -70.87 -3.88
CA SER A 3 -24.76 -69.67 -3.07
C SER A 3 -23.56 -69.03 -2.31
N SER A 4 -22.61 -69.86 -1.85
CA SER A 4 -21.46 -69.36 -1.09
C SER A 4 -20.41 -68.65 -2.00
N ILE A 5 -20.30 -69.07 -3.25
CA ILE A 5 -19.39 -68.48 -4.23
C ILE A 5 -19.91 -67.07 -4.63
N LEU A 6 -21.23 -66.94 -4.84
CA LEU A 6 -21.85 -65.66 -5.20
C LEU A 6 -21.72 -64.63 -4.06
N ASN A 7 -21.92 -65.02 -2.81
CA ASN A 7 -21.76 -64.14 -1.65
C ASN A 7 -20.32 -63.67 -1.47
N ASN A 8 -19.34 -64.53 -1.73
CA ASN A 8 -17.92 -64.16 -1.67
C ASN A 8 -17.50 -63.19 -2.80
N LEU A 9 -18.07 -63.36 -4.02
CA LEU A 9 -17.84 -62.44 -5.12
C LEU A 9 -18.44 -61.05 -4.84
N ILE A 10 -19.66 -60.99 -4.31
CA ILE A 10 -20.33 -59.73 -3.94
C ILE A 10 -19.54 -59.03 -2.81
N ALA A 11 -19.12 -59.76 -1.78
CA ALA A 11 -18.32 -59.22 -0.70
C ALA A 11 -16.96 -58.64 -1.18
N SER A 12 -16.31 -59.35 -2.13
CA SER A 12 -15.04 -58.91 -2.72
C SER A 12 -15.21 -57.62 -3.56
N THR A 13 -16.31 -57.47 -4.30
CA THR A 13 -16.57 -56.23 -5.07
C THR A 13 -16.90 -55.05 -4.19
N HIS A 14 -17.68 -55.25 -3.10
CA HIS A 14 -17.94 -54.22 -2.12
C HIS A 14 -16.65 -53.75 -1.41
N LEU A 15 -15.79 -54.67 -1.03
CA LEU A 15 -14.52 -54.36 -0.40
C LEU A 15 -13.58 -53.56 -1.33
N LYS A 16 -13.53 -53.92 -2.61
CA LYS A 16 -12.77 -53.15 -3.63
C LYS A 16 -13.30 -51.73 -3.82
N LYS A 17 -14.64 -51.56 -3.91
CA LYS A 17 -15.28 -50.24 -3.99
C LYS A 17 -15.00 -49.39 -2.75
N LEU A 18 -15.08 -49.99 -1.55
CA LEU A 18 -14.79 -49.29 -0.30
C LEU A 18 -13.33 -48.82 -0.23
N LYS A 19 -12.37 -49.67 -0.63
CA LYS A 19 -10.96 -49.30 -0.69
C LYS A 19 -10.70 -48.15 -1.67
N LEU A 20 -11.37 -48.16 -2.84
CA LEU A 20 -11.25 -47.09 -3.82
C LEU A 20 -11.79 -45.74 -3.26
N ILE A 21 -12.95 -45.79 -2.59
CA ILE A 21 -13.56 -44.60 -1.96
C ILE A 21 -12.61 -44.02 -0.89
N ILE A 22 -12.06 -44.86 -0.01
CA ILE A 22 -11.13 -44.47 1.01
C ILE A 22 -9.88 -43.82 0.37
N LEU A 23 -9.34 -44.41 -0.68
CA LEU A 23 -8.18 -43.86 -1.40
C LEU A 23 -8.51 -42.49 -2.01
N CYS A 24 -9.68 -42.33 -2.63
CA CYS A 24 -10.11 -41.04 -3.18
C CYS A 24 -10.24 -39.96 -2.07
N ILE A 25 -10.81 -40.32 -0.91
CA ILE A 25 -10.94 -39.42 0.23
C ILE A 25 -9.53 -39.00 0.77
N LEU A 26 -8.64 -39.97 0.89
CA LEU A 26 -7.28 -39.70 1.32
C LEU A 26 -6.53 -38.78 0.34
N VAL A 27 -6.63 -39.00 -0.96
CA VAL A 27 -6.06 -38.16 -2.01
C VAL A 27 -6.66 -36.75 -1.94
N PHE A 28 -7.99 -36.64 -1.77
CA PHE A 28 -8.66 -35.35 -1.62
C PHE A 28 -8.25 -34.59 -0.34
N LEU A 29 -8.11 -35.30 0.77
CA LEU A 29 -7.60 -34.71 2.02
C LEU A 29 -6.14 -34.30 1.89
N PHE A 30 -5.27 -35.10 1.27
CA PHE A 30 -3.89 -34.77 0.99
C PHE A 30 -3.74 -33.56 0.05
N SER A 31 -4.55 -33.47 -1.02
CA SER A 31 -4.52 -32.32 -1.91
C SER A 31 -4.93 -31.01 -1.22
N ASN A 32 -5.86 -31.08 -0.26
CA ASN A 32 -6.23 -29.90 0.54
C ASN A 32 -5.17 -29.49 1.57
N ILE A 33 -4.35 -30.43 2.07
CA ILE A 33 -3.24 -30.12 3.00
C ILE A 33 -2.08 -29.42 2.28
N PHE A 34 -1.82 -29.71 1.01
CA PHE A 34 -0.82 -29.02 0.21
C PHE A 34 -1.22 -27.59 -0.23
N PHE A 35 -2.52 -27.24 -0.17
CA PHE A 35 -2.98 -25.84 -0.33
C PHE A 35 -2.85 -25.02 0.96
N ALA A 36 -2.35 -25.63 2.05
CA ALA A 36 -2.17 -24.95 3.32
C ALA A 36 -0.89 -24.09 3.27
N ILE A 37 -1.11 -22.78 2.98
CA ILE A 37 -0.39 -21.69 3.63
C ILE A 37 1.13 -21.70 3.40
N SER A 38 1.54 -21.33 2.21
CA SER A 38 2.79 -20.57 2.08
C SER A 38 2.50 -19.16 2.61
N ALA A 39 2.67 -18.96 3.91
CA ALA A 39 2.69 -17.62 4.47
C ALA A 39 3.82 -16.86 3.74
N GLU A 40 3.46 -15.90 2.91
CA GLU A 40 4.42 -15.12 2.14
C GLU A 40 5.31 -14.36 3.14
N ILE A 41 6.58 -14.71 3.22
CA ILE A 41 7.54 -14.06 4.12
C ILE A 41 7.87 -12.68 3.53
N ILE A 42 7.30 -11.64 4.15
CA ILE A 42 7.57 -10.25 3.75
C ILE A 42 8.98 -9.89 4.26
N PRO A 43 9.91 -9.51 3.38
CA PRO A 43 11.24 -9.08 3.80
C PRO A 43 11.19 -7.82 4.68
N VAL A 44 12.19 -7.65 5.53
CA VAL A 44 12.34 -6.43 6.34
C VAL A 44 12.33 -5.21 5.42
N TYR A 45 11.57 -4.18 5.82
CA TYR A 45 11.47 -2.94 5.06
C TYR A 45 12.81 -2.23 4.97
N ASP A 46 13.18 -1.89 3.75
CA ASP A 46 14.37 -1.08 3.43
C ASP A 46 13.95 0.10 2.53
N ARG A 47 14.01 1.33 3.08
CA ARG A 47 13.69 2.56 2.34
C ARG A 47 14.58 2.72 1.11
N GLY A 48 15.85 2.30 1.16
CA GLY A 48 16.79 2.42 0.04
C GLY A 48 16.36 1.68 -1.22
N LYS A 49 15.49 0.66 -1.07
CA LYS A 49 14.91 -0.07 -2.23
C LYS A 49 13.98 0.78 -3.09
N PHE A 50 13.46 1.90 -2.58
CA PHE A 50 12.64 2.87 -3.33
C PHE A 50 13.48 3.96 -4.02
N GLY A 51 14.79 4.02 -3.75
CA GLY A 51 15.68 5.05 -4.28
C GLY A 51 15.53 6.40 -3.57
N ASN A 52 16.16 7.41 -4.14
CA ASN A 52 16.09 8.80 -3.69
C ASN A 52 15.12 9.60 -4.57
N TRP A 53 14.84 10.83 -4.17
CA TRP A 53 14.22 11.83 -5.03
C TRP A 53 15.03 11.97 -6.32
N LYS A 54 14.36 11.90 -7.46
CA LYS A 54 14.97 11.93 -8.78
C LYS A 54 14.98 13.35 -9.33
N ASP A 55 16.04 13.65 -10.00
CA ASP A 55 16.17 14.73 -10.97
C ASP A 55 16.00 14.07 -12.33
N PHE A 56 14.87 14.30 -13.01
CA PHE A 56 14.53 13.59 -14.25
C PHE A 56 14.99 14.33 -15.51
N ASP A 57 15.17 15.64 -15.45
CA ASP A 57 15.55 16.50 -16.56
C ASP A 57 16.99 17.01 -16.45
N ASN A 58 17.67 16.71 -15.34
CA ASN A 58 19.06 17.05 -15.02
C ASN A 58 19.27 18.58 -14.86
N ASP A 59 18.29 19.28 -14.30
CA ASP A 59 18.36 20.70 -13.98
C ASP A 59 18.93 20.96 -12.58
N CYS A 60 19.38 19.94 -11.86
CA CYS A 60 19.82 19.85 -10.46
C CYS A 60 18.71 19.88 -9.42
N GLN A 61 17.48 20.06 -9.80
CA GLN A 61 16.36 19.99 -8.87
C GLN A 61 15.76 18.57 -8.92
N ASN A 62 15.56 18.00 -7.78
CA ASN A 62 14.92 16.69 -7.70
C ASN A 62 13.42 16.84 -7.43
N THR A 63 12.67 15.76 -7.58
CA THR A 63 11.20 15.69 -7.40
C THR A 63 10.69 16.45 -6.17
N ARG A 64 11.45 16.47 -5.05
CA ARG A 64 11.07 17.26 -3.88
C ARG A 64 11.04 18.75 -4.16
N HIS A 65 12.06 19.27 -4.85
CA HIS A 65 12.20 20.71 -5.08
C HIS A 65 11.31 21.17 -6.24
N GLU A 66 11.13 20.35 -7.28
CA GLU A 66 10.16 20.58 -8.34
C GLU A 66 8.73 20.66 -7.79
N LEU A 67 8.38 19.69 -6.91
CA LEU A 67 7.05 19.69 -6.28
C LEU A 67 6.83 20.90 -5.36
N LEU A 68 7.84 21.33 -4.61
CA LEU A 68 7.73 22.53 -3.79
C LEU A 68 7.49 23.79 -4.63
N GLN A 69 8.10 23.92 -5.81
CA GLN A 69 7.81 25.00 -6.73
C GLN A 69 6.37 24.94 -7.24
N THR A 70 5.98 23.77 -7.75
CA THR A 70 4.63 23.54 -8.30
C THR A 70 3.52 23.79 -7.29
N LEU A 71 3.75 23.46 -6.02
CA LEU A 71 2.78 23.62 -4.94
C LEU A 71 2.83 24.99 -4.24
N SER A 72 3.79 25.84 -4.58
CA SER A 72 3.82 27.18 -3.99
C SER A 72 2.67 28.02 -4.48
N LEU A 73 1.97 28.65 -3.55
CA LEU A 73 0.84 29.56 -3.83
C LEU A 73 1.27 30.99 -4.11
N ASP A 74 2.57 31.30 -3.92
CA ASP A 74 3.17 32.60 -4.15
C ASP A 74 4.58 32.43 -4.68
N GLU A 75 5.27 33.55 -4.97
CA GLU A 75 6.67 33.53 -5.40
C GLU A 75 7.55 32.73 -4.44
N PHE A 76 8.49 32.00 -4.99
CA PHE A 76 9.44 31.19 -4.22
C PHE A 76 10.88 31.65 -4.46
N THR A 77 11.76 31.38 -3.51
CA THR A 77 13.20 31.63 -3.65
C THR A 77 13.97 30.33 -3.68
N LEU A 78 15.06 30.35 -4.42
CA LEU A 78 15.98 29.22 -4.57
C LEU A 78 17.31 29.51 -3.84
N THR A 79 18.12 28.48 -3.65
CA THR A 79 19.54 28.62 -3.30
C THR A 79 20.30 29.29 -4.45
N ASP A 80 21.50 29.86 -4.17
CA ASP A 80 22.33 30.55 -5.16
C ASP A 80 22.66 29.68 -6.39
N ASN A 81 22.76 28.36 -6.21
CA ASN A 81 22.94 27.40 -7.30
C ASN A 81 21.63 26.94 -7.94
N THR A 82 20.51 27.55 -7.61
CA THR A 82 19.16 27.27 -8.10
C THR A 82 18.60 25.85 -7.87
N CYS A 83 19.35 24.98 -7.19
CA CYS A 83 19.00 23.56 -7.05
C CYS A 83 17.97 23.26 -5.94
N ARG A 84 17.70 24.23 -5.02
CA ARG A 84 16.81 23.98 -3.88
C ARG A 84 15.89 25.15 -3.62
N VAL A 85 14.63 24.84 -3.39
CA VAL A 85 13.64 25.82 -2.90
C VAL A 85 13.90 26.10 -1.43
N LEU A 86 14.00 27.40 -1.07
CA LEU A 86 14.20 27.88 0.30
C LEU A 86 12.90 28.38 0.91
N THR A 87 12.26 29.36 0.24
CA THR A 87 11.01 29.97 0.70
C THR A 87 9.95 29.92 -0.39
N GLY A 88 8.71 30.11 -0.01
CA GLY A 88 7.51 30.12 -0.85
C GLY A 88 6.28 30.29 0.04
N LEU A 89 5.12 29.92 -0.43
CA LEU A 89 3.90 29.86 0.37
C LEU A 89 3.17 28.54 0.11
N TRP A 90 3.10 27.69 1.11
CA TRP A 90 2.47 26.36 1.00
C TRP A 90 1.33 26.22 2.00
N LEU A 91 0.17 25.78 1.53
CA LEU A 91 -0.90 25.32 2.39
C LEU A 91 -0.70 23.82 2.68
N ASP A 92 -0.44 23.48 3.93
CA ASP A 92 -0.44 22.08 4.38
C ASP A 92 -1.87 21.55 4.47
N PRO A 93 -2.27 20.59 3.63
CA PRO A 93 -3.62 20.07 3.65
C PRO A 93 -3.95 19.28 4.93
N TYR A 94 -2.94 18.76 5.61
CA TYR A 94 -3.16 17.97 6.83
C TYR A 94 -3.55 18.82 8.03
N THR A 95 -3.05 20.05 8.11
CA THR A 95 -3.31 20.95 9.24
C THR A 95 -4.13 22.19 8.88
N ASN A 96 -4.31 22.46 7.59
CA ASN A 96 -4.88 23.70 7.06
C ASN A 96 -4.07 24.96 7.48
N MET A 97 -2.75 24.80 7.66
CA MET A 97 -1.83 25.89 8.04
C MET A 97 -0.96 26.27 6.86
N TYR A 98 -0.56 27.55 6.80
CA TYR A 98 0.40 28.05 5.83
C TYR A 98 1.82 28.00 6.37
N PHE A 99 2.77 27.72 5.49
CA PHE A 99 4.21 27.67 5.76
C PHE A 99 4.94 28.47 4.71
N SER A 100 5.98 29.23 5.12
CA SER A 100 6.79 30.04 4.21
C SER A 100 8.22 29.52 4.02
N ALA A 101 8.69 28.65 4.90
CA ALA A 101 10.01 28.05 4.79
C ALA A 101 9.90 26.57 4.39
N SER A 102 10.57 26.17 3.31
CA SER A 102 10.59 24.76 2.86
C SER A 102 11.19 23.81 3.89
N SER A 103 11.99 24.35 4.81
CA SER A 103 12.60 23.61 5.91
C SER A 103 11.60 23.13 6.97
N GLU A 104 10.39 23.68 7.03
CA GLU A 104 9.33 23.29 7.95
C GLU A 104 8.48 22.12 7.40
N LEU A 105 8.62 21.84 6.10
CA LEU A 105 7.83 20.87 5.37
C LEU A 105 8.61 19.59 5.06
N ASP A 106 7.93 18.47 5.11
CA ASP A 106 8.32 17.23 4.43
C ASP A 106 7.46 17.05 3.16
N ILE A 107 8.00 16.37 2.16
CA ILE A 107 7.19 15.78 1.10
C ILE A 107 6.79 14.40 1.59
N ASP A 108 5.52 14.26 1.93
CA ASP A 108 4.94 13.01 2.40
C ASP A 108 4.34 12.21 1.25
N HIS A 109 4.48 10.90 1.35
CA HIS A 109 3.77 9.95 0.51
C HIS A 109 2.38 9.68 1.13
N ILE A 110 1.29 10.03 0.44
CA ILE A 110 -0.10 9.73 0.86
C ILE A 110 -0.20 8.26 1.26
N VAL A 111 0.23 7.37 0.36
CA VAL A 111 0.47 5.95 0.67
C VAL A 111 1.94 5.76 1.02
N PRO A 112 2.28 5.55 2.30
CA PRO A 112 3.68 5.49 2.75
C PRO A 112 4.45 4.36 2.08
N LEU A 113 5.76 4.55 1.87
CA LEU A 113 6.62 3.54 1.25
C LEU A 113 6.63 2.22 2.04
N LYS A 114 6.65 2.29 3.38
CA LYS A 114 6.60 1.09 4.24
C LYS A 114 5.22 0.42 4.18
N TYR A 115 4.14 1.21 4.08
CA TYR A 115 2.80 0.67 3.86
C TYR A 115 2.75 -0.12 2.54
N ALA A 116 3.22 0.48 1.44
CA ALA A 116 3.27 -0.19 0.14
C ALA A 116 4.15 -1.45 0.18
N TRP A 117 5.31 -1.37 0.87
CA TRP A 117 6.21 -2.52 1.03
C TRP A 117 5.48 -3.73 1.58
N THR A 118 4.81 -3.60 2.70
CA THR A 118 4.09 -4.72 3.35
C THR A 118 2.87 -5.21 2.58
N ARG A 119 2.47 -4.51 1.53
CA ARG A 119 1.29 -4.79 0.70
C ARG A 119 1.63 -5.17 -0.75
N GLY A 120 2.87 -5.65 -0.98
CA GLY A 120 3.29 -6.24 -2.25
C GLY A 120 4.44 -5.50 -2.95
N ALA A 121 4.78 -4.26 -2.55
CA ALA A 121 5.85 -3.50 -3.22
C ALA A 121 7.25 -4.11 -3.03
N TYR A 122 7.46 -4.99 -2.05
CA TYR A 122 8.71 -5.73 -1.89
C TYR A 122 9.01 -6.63 -3.11
N ASN A 123 7.97 -7.12 -3.80
CA ASN A 123 8.10 -7.93 -5.02
C ASN A 123 8.23 -7.11 -6.31
N TRP A 124 8.06 -5.78 -6.25
CA TRP A 124 8.14 -4.98 -7.46
C TRP A 124 9.58 -4.89 -7.99
N PRO A 125 9.75 -4.72 -9.32
CA PRO A 125 11.04 -4.33 -9.86
C PRO A 125 11.47 -2.96 -9.34
N LYS A 126 12.78 -2.70 -9.25
CA LYS A 126 13.33 -1.44 -8.74
C LYS A 126 12.74 -0.21 -9.46
N SER A 127 12.54 -0.29 -10.77
CA SER A 127 11.95 0.80 -11.57
C SER A 127 10.55 1.18 -11.09
N LYS A 128 9.67 0.19 -10.79
CA LYS A 128 8.32 0.45 -10.26
C LYS A 128 8.38 1.08 -8.86
N ARG A 129 9.29 0.63 -7.99
CA ARG A 129 9.48 1.25 -6.65
C ARG A 129 9.96 2.69 -6.75
N VAL A 130 10.94 2.98 -7.63
CA VAL A 130 11.42 4.35 -7.87
C VAL A 130 10.31 5.23 -8.46
N LYS A 131 9.53 4.71 -9.42
CA LYS A 131 8.35 5.43 -9.94
C LYS A 131 7.35 5.76 -8.85
N PHE A 132 7.02 4.80 -7.98
CA PHE A 132 6.09 5.00 -6.86
C PHE A 132 6.58 6.08 -5.88
N SER A 133 7.87 6.07 -5.53
CA SER A 133 8.44 7.02 -4.58
C SER A 133 8.58 8.45 -5.13
N ASN A 134 8.50 8.63 -6.45
CA ASN A 134 8.58 9.93 -7.12
C ASN A 134 7.27 10.29 -7.85
N ASP A 135 6.18 9.58 -7.59
CA ASP A 135 4.88 9.85 -8.20
C ASP A 135 4.20 11.03 -7.52
N GLU A 136 4.14 12.17 -8.18
CA GLU A 136 3.57 13.40 -7.66
C GLU A 136 2.12 13.23 -7.19
N SER A 137 1.33 12.35 -7.84
CA SER A 137 -0.02 12.05 -7.38
C SER A 137 -0.08 11.41 -5.98
N ASN A 138 1.05 10.89 -5.49
CA ASN A 138 1.22 10.32 -4.15
C ASN A 138 1.94 11.26 -3.17
N LEU A 139 2.17 12.53 -3.52
CA LEU A 139 3.05 13.43 -2.77
C LEU A 139 2.33 14.71 -2.34
N PHE A 140 2.54 15.09 -1.07
CA PHE A 140 2.10 16.39 -0.52
C PHE A 140 3.20 17.07 0.28
N ALA A 141 3.26 18.40 0.19
CA ALA A 141 4.04 19.22 1.10
C ALA A 141 3.26 19.39 2.40
N VAL A 142 3.76 18.85 3.51
CA VAL A 142 3.06 18.82 4.79
C VAL A 142 3.98 19.14 5.96
N LYS A 143 3.42 19.58 7.08
CA LYS A 143 4.15 19.87 8.32
C LYS A 143 4.91 18.63 8.80
N LYS A 144 6.23 18.77 9.01
CA LYS A 144 7.13 17.68 9.44
C LYS A 144 6.63 16.89 10.63
N SER A 145 6.14 17.56 11.67
CA SER A 145 5.68 16.89 12.89
C SER A 145 4.46 16.01 12.64
N VAL A 146 3.55 16.43 11.77
CA VAL A 146 2.33 15.68 11.42
C VAL A 146 2.66 14.50 10.52
N ASN A 147 3.59 14.68 9.57
CA ASN A 147 4.12 13.58 8.77
C ASN A 147 4.76 12.48 9.65
N ARG A 148 5.54 12.87 10.65
CA ARG A 148 6.13 11.91 11.60
C ARG A 148 5.07 11.16 12.43
N GLN A 149 3.99 11.84 12.84
CA GLN A 149 2.86 11.19 13.52
C GLN A 149 2.17 10.17 12.60
N LYS A 150 1.93 10.52 11.34
CA LYS A 150 1.36 9.61 10.34
C LYS A 150 2.22 8.38 10.14
N SER A 151 3.55 8.54 10.05
CA SER A 151 4.48 7.42 9.89
C SER A 151 4.10 6.52 8.70
N ALA A 152 3.94 5.21 8.93
CA ALA A 152 3.56 4.23 7.92
C ALA A 152 2.06 3.87 7.95
N MET A 153 1.25 4.64 8.66
CA MET A 153 -0.18 4.35 8.84
C MET A 153 -1.01 4.74 7.63
N GLY A 154 -2.02 3.92 7.32
CA GLY A 154 -3.07 4.24 6.35
C GLY A 154 -4.35 4.75 7.02
N PRO A 155 -5.42 5.02 6.22
CA PRO A 155 -6.66 5.64 6.70
C PRO A 155 -7.45 4.85 7.75
N ALA A 156 -7.15 3.56 7.92
CA ALA A 156 -7.72 2.76 9.01
C ALA A 156 -7.15 3.12 10.38
N MET A 157 -5.92 3.66 10.45
CA MET A 157 -5.19 3.91 11.70
C MET A 157 -4.88 5.39 11.93
N TRP A 158 -4.83 6.19 10.89
CA TRP A 158 -4.51 7.61 10.95
C TRP A 158 -5.29 8.40 9.90
N LEU A 159 -5.78 9.55 10.30
CA LEU A 159 -6.37 10.56 9.42
C LEU A 159 -5.75 11.92 9.74
N PRO A 160 -5.66 12.83 8.76
CA PRO A 160 -5.18 14.18 8.99
C PRO A 160 -6.03 14.90 10.04
N PRO A 161 -5.43 15.77 10.88
CA PRO A 161 -6.17 16.56 11.86
C PRO A 161 -7.18 17.53 11.23
N ASN A 162 -6.96 17.97 10.00
CA ASN A 162 -7.89 18.82 9.25
C ASN A 162 -9.11 18.02 8.80
N ASP A 163 -10.25 18.21 9.45
CA ASP A 163 -11.51 17.49 9.16
C ASP A 163 -11.97 17.66 7.71
N SER A 164 -11.80 18.85 7.14
CA SER A 164 -12.23 19.15 5.77
C SER A 164 -11.43 18.37 4.70
N PHE A 165 -10.24 17.89 5.06
CA PHE A 165 -9.38 17.13 4.15
C PHE A 165 -9.51 15.61 4.29
N LYS A 166 -10.12 15.09 5.37
CA LYS A 166 -10.18 13.65 5.66
C LYS A 166 -10.80 12.85 4.53
N CYS A 167 -11.96 13.29 4.01
CA CYS A 167 -12.59 12.60 2.88
C CYS A 167 -11.69 12.57 1.64
N LYS A 168 -11.11 13.71 1.26
CA LYS A 168 -10.19 13.79 0.13
C LYS A 168 -8.96 12.93 0.33
N TYR A 169 -8.39 12.93 1.54
CA TYR A 169 -7.25 12.08 1.89
C TYR A 169 -7.56 10.59 1.70
N ILE A 170 -8.71 10.10 2.20
CA ILE A 170 -9.10 8.70 2.06
C ILE A 170 -9.27 8.34 0.58
N LYS A 171 -9.93 9.18 -0.21
CA LYS A 171 -10.13 8.94 -1.66
C LYS A 171 -8.80 8.86 -2.39
N LEU A 172 -7.92 9.85 -2.21
CA LEU A 172 -6.60 9.86 -2.83
C LEU A 172 -5.76 8.65 -2.42
N PHE A 173 -5.83 8.26 -1.14
CA PHE A 173 -5.14 7.06 -0.67
C PHE A 173 -5.61 5.81 -1.43
N GLN A 174 -6.93 5.62 -1.59
CA GLN A 174 -7.50 4.48 -2.31
C GLN A 174 -7.18 4.53 -3.81
N GLU A 175 -7.16 5.70 -4.42
CA GLU A 175 -6.75 5.89 -5.82
C GLU A 175 -5.30 5.42 -6.04
N ILE A 176 -4.38 5.77 -5.15
CA ILE A 176 -2.97 5.34 -5.23
C ILE A 176 -2.85 3.82 -4.97
N VAL A 177 -3.58 3.29 -3.99
CA VAL A 177 -3.63 1.84 -3.73
C VAL A 177 -4.07 1.09 -4.97
N ALA A 178 -5.14 1.53 -5.64
CA ALA A 178 -5.64 0.93 -6.87
C ALA A 178 -4.67 1.11 -8.05
N LYS A 179 -4.10 2.33 -8.24
CA LYS A 179 -3.12 2.64 -9.29
C LYS A 179 -1.92 1.68 -9.27
N TYR A 180 -1.48 1.27 -8.08
CA TYR A 180 -0.30 0.45 -7.89
C TYR A 180 -0.59 -1.02 -7.57
N ASP A 181 -1.87 -1.41 -7.52
CA ASP A 181 -2.33 -2.77 -7.19
C ASP A 181 -1.76 -3.26 -5.85
N LEU A 182 -1.94 -2.44 -4.81
CA LEU A 182 -1.52 -2.78 -3.46
C LEU A 182 -2.61 -3.57 -2.74
N ARG A 183 -2.21 -4.63 -2.05
CA ARG A 183 -3.14 -5.49 -1.29
C ARG A 183 -3.54 -4.83 0.04
N GLN A 184 -4.82 -4.85 0.34
CA GLN A 184 -5.35 -4.43 1.64
C GLN A 184 -6.07 -5.61 2.30
N ALA A 185 -5.99 -5.72 3.61
CA ALA A 185 -6.69 -6.75 4.36
C ALA A 185 -8.18 -6.36 4.54
N ASP A 186 -9.07 -7.35 4.69
CA ASP A 186 -10.52 -7.13 4.80
C ASP A 186 -10.90 -6.30 6.03
N ASP A 187 -10.21 -6.49 7.14
CA ASP A 187 -10.38 -5.69 8.35
C ASP A 187 -9.99 -4.22 8.13
N GLU A 188 -8.87 -3.99 7.44
CA GLU A 188 -8.42 -2.64 7.06
C GLU A 188 -9.44 -1.96 6.14
N LEU A 189 -9.94 -2.66 5.12
CA LEU A 189 -10.98 -2.15 4.21
C LEU A 189 -12.26 -1.78 4.95
N SER A 190 -12.65 -2.58 5.95
CA SER A 190 -13.82 -2.32 6.80
C SER A 190 -13.67 -1.02 7.59
N TYR A 191 -12.51 -0.76 8.20
CA TYR A 191 -12.22 0.51 8.90
C TYR A 191 -12.16 1.70 7.94
N ILE A 192 -11.57 1.53 6.76
CA ILE A 192 -11.56 2.59 5.74
C ILE A 192 -12.98 2.94 5.30
N LYS A 193 -13.84 1.93 5.09
CA LYS A 193 -15.25 2.15 4.76
C LYS A 193 -15.97 2.95 5.84
N ILE A 194 -15.81 2.59 7.11
CA ILE A 194 -16.39 3.33 8.25
C ILE A 194 -15.95 4.80 8.21
N ASN A 195 -14.66 5.06 7.96
CA ASN A 195 -14.14 6.42 7.87
C ASN A 195 -14.65 7.16 6.63
N MET A 196 -14.82 6.48 5.49
CA MET A 196 -15.46 7.09 4.31
C MET A 196 -16.91 7.47 4.57
N ASP A 197 -17.69 6.57 5.17
CA ASP A 197 -19.10 6.84 5.51
C ASP A 197 -19.19 8.03 6.47
N LYS A 198 -18.28 8.12 7.44
CA LYS A 198 -18.27 9.21 8.43
C LYS A 198 -17.88 10.58 7.85
N PHE A 199 -16.91 10.63 6.95
CA PHE A 199 -16.32 11.91 6.52
C PHE A 199 -16.66 12.31 5.08
N CYS A 200 -17.26 11.42 4.27
CA CYS A 200 -17.55 11.69 2.86
C CYS A 200 -19.05 11.75 2.52
N LEU A 201 -19.93 11.32 3.41
CA LEU A 201 -21.38 11.30 3.16
C LEU A 201 -22.13 12.47 3.83
N ASN A 202 -21.43 13.39 4.50
CA ASN A 202 -22.00 14.60 5.12
C ASN A 202 -21.81 15.81 4.23
#